data_f68dcbeaf10fbf31d42516b2f9be6425
#
_entry.id   f68dcbeaf10fbf31d42516b2f9be6425
#
_cell.length_a   1.000
_cell.length_b   1.000
_cell.length_c   1.000
_cell.angle_alpha   90.00
_cell.angle_beta   90.00
_cell.angle_gamma   90.00
#
_symmetry.space_group_name_H-M   'P 1'
#
loop_
_entity.id
_entity.type
_entity.pdbx_description
1 polymer ?
#
loop_
_entity_poly.entity_id
_entity_poly.type
_entity_poly.pdbx_seq_one_letter_code
_entity_poly.pdbx_strand_id
1 'polypeptide(L)'
;LINSLGYFGDTRHCGLVNDGVWDVYNGDVRIKDVDGSIYTEYKNLEYKDVVAEHVKPYSWLKFPYIKELGYPEGIYRVAPLSRINVADKMPDAAPLAQAAFEEFHDKFGYAQAPLLFHWARLIELLASAECAADALDQDLSGPKFPEELERTAGEGAGIVEAARGTLIHNYACDDNGLVTEANIVVATIQNNPAMEMGIQQV
;
A
#
# COMPACT_ATOMS: atom_id res chain seq x y z
N LEU A 1 -12.40 -18.34 -15.11
CA LEU A 1 -11.92 -18.73 -13.79
C LEU A 1 -11.13 -17.58 -13.12
N ILE A 2 -10.11 -17.02 -13.80
CA ILE A 2 -9.27 -15.91 -13.25
C ILE A 2 -10.13 -14.70 -12.84
N ASN A 3 -11.16 -14.37 -13.60
CA ASN A 3 -12.00 -13.19 -13.39
C ASN A 3 -13.14 -13.40 -12.40
N SER A 4 -13.38 -14.63 -11.93
CA SER A 4 -14.56 -14.95 -11.12
C SER A 4 -14.26 -15.61 -9.78
N LEU A 5 -13.12 -16.30 -9.63
CA LEU A 5 -12.82 -17.00 -8.40
C LEU A 5 -12.46 -16.02 -7.27
N GLY A 6 -13.25 -16.06 -6.18
CA GLY A 6 -13.10 -15.17 -5.02
C GLY A 6 -13.50 -13.71 -5.29
N TYR A 7 -14.10 -13.42 -6.44
CA TYR A 7 -14.60 -12.08 -6.75
C TYR A 7 -15.94 -11.84 -6.04
N PHE A 8 -15.99 -10.82 -5.22
CA PHE A 8 -17.17 -10.43 -4.44
C PHE A 8 -17.70 -9.03 -4.79
N GLY A 9 -17.10 -8.38 -5.74
CA GLY A 9 -17.40 -7.02 -6.16
C GLY A 9 -16.15 -6.15 -6.30
N ASP A 10 -16.33 -4.99 -6.89
CA ASP A 10 -15.26 -4.02 -7.04
C ASP A 10 -14.98 -3.31 -5.72
N THR A 11 -13.71 -3.05 -5.48
CA THR A 11 -13.24 -2.28 -4.32
C THR A 11 -12.26 -1.22 -4.75
N ARG A 12 -12.05 -0.26 -3.87
CA ARG A 12 -10.94 0.69 -3.98
C ARG A 12 -9.62 -0.01 -3.83
N HIS A 13 -8.59 0.56 -4.45
CA HIS A 13 -7.21 0.11 -4.30
C HIS A 13 -6.36 1.22 -3.70
N CYS A 14 -5.47 0.82 -2.78
CA CYS A 14 -4.57 1.72 -2.06
C CYS A 14 -3.13 1.24 -2.20
N GLY A 15 -2.20 2.15 -2.41
CA GLY A 15 -0.77 1.87 -2.49
C GLY A 15 0.05 3.15 -2.56
N LEU A 16 1.37 3.01 -2.37
CA LEU A 16 2.31 4.11 -2.41
C LEU A 16 2.71 4.43 -3.86
N VAL A 17 2.81 5.71 -4.18
CA VAL A 17 3.33 6.21 -5.45
C VAL A 17 4.21 7.43 -5.23
N ASN A 18 5.25 7.58 -6.02
CA ASN A 18 6.12 8.74 -6.03
C ASN A 18 5.94 9.48 -7.37
N ASP A 19 5.20 10.58 -7.36
CA ASP A 19 4.78 11.30 -8.57
C ASP A 19 4.15 10.37 -9.64
N GLY A 20 3.28 9.45 -9.17
CA GLY A 20 2.62 8.46 -10.01
C GLY A 20 3.45 7.21 -10.34
N VAL A 21 4.74 7.21 -10.06
CA VAL A 21 5.62 6.04 -10.25
C VAL A 21 5.42 5.04 -9.11
N TRP A 22 5.35 3.75 -9.43
CA TRP A 22 5.39 2.70 -8.43
C TRP A 22 6.62 2.84 -7.54
N ASP A 23 6.40 2.91 -6.24
CA ASP A 23 7.47 2.99 -5.24
C ASP A 23 7.05 2.17 -4.00
N VAL A 24 8.04 1.73 -3.22
CA VAL A 24 7.80 0.96 -2.00
C VAL A 24 8.21 1.71 -0.73
N TYR A 25 8.89 2.83 -0.88
CA TYR A 25 9.50 3.55 0.24
C TYR A 25 9.23 5.06 0.24
N ASN A 26 9.24 5.69 -0.93
CA ASN A 26 9.05 7.15 -1.06
C ASN A 26 7.70 7.48 -1.69
N GLY A 27 7.23 8.69 -1.44
CA GLY A 27 6.02 9.23 -2.07
C GLY A 27 4.82 9.30 -1.14
N ASP A 28 3.65 9.40 -1.75
CA ASP A 28 2.37 9.57 -1.09
C ASP A 28 1.50 8.32 -1.30
N VAL A 29 0.63 8.04 -0.35
CA VAL A 29 -0.37 6.97 -0.50
C VAL A 29 -1.48 7.47 -1.39
N ARG A 30 -1.72 6.75 -2.49
CA ARG A 30 -2.83 7.00 -3.40
C ARG A 30 -3.92 5.96 -3.20
N ILE A 31 -5.17 6.43 -3.12
CA ILE A 31 -6.35 5.58 -3.20
C ILE A 31 -7.07 5.89 -4.52
N LYS A 32 -7.29 4.86 -5.33
CA LYS A 32 -8.17 4.95 -6.51
C LYS A 32 -9.54 4.35 -6.22
N ASP A 33 -10.58 5.00 -6.72
CA ASP A 33 -11.96 4.54 -6.61
C ASP A 33 -12.21 3.31 -7.50
N VAL A 34 -13.38 2.73 -7.38
CA VAL A 34 -13.78 1.52 -8.11
C VAL A 34 -13.77 1.69 -9.64
N ASP A 35 -13.89 2.90 -10.12
CA ASP A 35 -13.81 3.25 -11.55
C ASP A 35 -12.37 3.55 -12.04
N GLY A 36 -11.37 3.49 -11.13
CA GLY A 36 -9.98 3.77 -11.42
C GLY A 36 -9.58 5.24 -11.33
N SER A 37 -10.50 6.14 -11.02
CA SER A 37 -10.18 7.55 -10.75
C SER A 37 -9.46 7.71 -9.41
N ILE A 38 -8.64 8.76 -9.26
CA ILE A 38 -8.00 9.07 -7.99
C ILE A 38 -9.08 9.58 -7.03
N TYR A 39 -9.27 8.85 -5.92
CA TYR A 39 -10.16 9.24 -4.84
C TYR A 39 -9.49 10.24 -3.90
N THR A 40 -8.29 9.93 -3.42
CA THR A 40 -7.48 10.79 -2.55
C THR A 40 -6.03 10.39 -2.53
N GLU A 41 -5.17 11.32 -2.13
CA GLU A 41 -3.77 11.09 -1.81
C GLU A 41 -3.46 11.67 -0.44
N TYR A 42 -2.57 11.04 0.31
CA TYR A 42 -2.16 11.50 1.64
C TYR A 42 -0.77 11.00 2.01
N LYS A 43 -0.16 11.64 2.99
CA LYS A 43 1.16 11.28 3.52
C LYS A 43 1.24 11.42 5.04
N ASN A 44 2.17 10.68 5.62
CA ASN A 44 2.51 10.80 7.05
C ASN A 44 1.27 10.82 7.96
N LEU A 45 1.14 11.83 8.81
CA LEU A 45 0.07 11.97 9.80
C LEU A 45 -1.32 12.20 9.19
N GLU A 46 -1.41 12.62 7.92
CA GLU A 46 -2.68 12.83 7.22
C GLU A 46 -3.51 11.53 7.11
N TYR A 47 -2.86 10.36 7.27
CA TYR A 47 -3.58 9.08 7.29
C TYR A 47 -4.70 9.05 8.34
N LYS A 48 -4.57 9.78 9.44
CA LYS A 48 -5.58 9.86 10.51
C LYS A 48 -6.91 10.46 10.07
N ASP A 49 -6.88 11.28 9.03
CA ASP A 49 -8.07 11.90 8.45
C ASP A 49 -8.73 10.98 7.41
N VAL A 50 -7.96 10.07 6.81
CA VAL A 50 -8.41 9.20 5.72
C VAL A 50 -8.76 7.80 6.20
N VAL A 51 -7.96 7.21 7.12
CA VAL A 51 -8.11 5.81 7.55
C VAL A 51 -8.70 5.74 8.95
N ALA A 52 -9.77 4.95 9.08
CA ALA A 52 -10.33 4.55 10.35
C ALA A 52 -10.32 3.00 10.47
N GLU A 53 -10.50 2.50 11.68
CA GLU A 53 -10.44 1.07 11.97
C GLU A 53 -11.72 0.60 12.67
N HIS A 54 -12.43 -0.34 12.05
CA HIS A 54 -13.60 -0.99 12.61
C HIS A 54 -13.20 -2.21 13.46
N VAL A 55 -13.89 -2.44 14.58
CA VAL A 55 -13.65 -3.56 15.51
C VAL A 55 -14.83 -4.52 15.43
N LYS A 56 -14.53 -5.81 15.36
CA LYS A 56 -15.53 -6.90 15.38
C LYS A 56 -15.39 -7.73 16.65
N PRO A 57 -16.50 -8.17 17.26
CA PRO A 57 -16.48 -8.85 18.57
C PRO A 57 -15.82 -10.24 18.55
N TYR A 58 -15.66 -10.83 17.37
CA TYR A 58 -15.08 -12.16 17.17
C TYR A 58 -13.62 -12.14 16.73
N SER A 59 -13.02 -10.95 16.54
CA SER A 59 -11.66 -10.82 15.99
C SER A 59 -10.80 -9.87 16.82
N TRP A 60 -9.54 -10.25 17.05
CA TRP A 60 -8.50 -9.38 17.60
C TRP A 60 -7.97 -8.39 16.55
N LEU A 61 -8.18 -8.69 15.26
CA LEU A 61 -7.76 -7.84 14.16
C LEU A 61 -8.75 -6.71 13.96
N LYS A 62 -8.23 -5.55 13.62
CA LYS A 62 -9.02 -4.41 13.18
C LYS A 62 -9.27 -4.49 11.68
N PHE A 63 -10.28 -3.76 11.22
CA PHE A 63 -10.75 -3.72 9.84
C PHE A 63 -10.65 -2.28 9.34
N PRO A 64 -9.50 -1.89 8.73
CA PRO A 64 -9.32 -0.54 8.20
C PRO A 64 -10.28 -0.24 7.05
N TYR A 65 -10.73 1.01 6.98
CA TYR A 65 -11.63 1.54 5.97
C TYR A 65 -11.45 3.05 5.79
N ILE A 66 -11.93 3.59 4.68
CA ILE A 66 -11.93 5.03 4.41
C ILE A 66 -12.95 5.71 5.32
N LYS A 67 -12.47 6.56 6.21
CA LYS A 67 -13.22 7.17 7.31
C LYS A 67 -14.46 7.93 6.84
N GLU A 68 -14.33 8.71 5.76
CA GLU A 68 -15.42 9.51 5.20
C GLU A 68 -16.59 8.66 4.71
N LEU A 69 -16.29 7.51 4.14
CA LEU A 69 -17.30 6.61 3.57
C LEU A 69 -17.95 5.69 4.60
N GLY A 70 -17.31 5.51 5.76
CA GLY A 70 -17.78 4.59 6.78
C GLY A 70 -17.53 3.12 6.45
N TYR A 71 -17.84 2.24 7.40
CA TYR A 71 -17.74 0.79 7.23
C TYR A 71 -19.16 0.20 6.99
N PRO A 72 -19.36 -0.69 6.01
CA PRO A 72 -18.35 -1.35 5.14
C PRO A 72 -18.07 -0.65 3.80
N GLU A 73 -18.74 0.44 3.46
CA GLU A 73 -18.66 1.10 2.14
C GLU A 73 -17.25 1.63 1.83
N GLY A 74 -16.51 2.01 2.86
CA GLY A 74 -15.14 2.52 2.76
C GLY A 74 -14.06 1.46 2.67
N ILE A 75 -14.37 0.18 2.46
CA ILE A 75 -13.35 -0.85 2.33
C ILE A 75 -12.46 -0.62 1.10
N TYR A 76 -11.22 -1.02 1.21
CA TYR A 76 -10.24 -0.97 0.13
C TYR A 76 -9.29 -2.18 0.23
N ARG A 77 -8.54 -2.42 -0.83
CA ARG A 77 -7.48 -3.44 -0.87
C ARG A 77 -6.11 -2.80 -1.01
N VAL A 78 -5.11 -3.48 -0.49
CA VAL A 78 -3.69 -3.15 -0.61
C VAL A 78 -2.93 -4.35 -1.19
N ALA A 79 -1.62 -4.27 -1.32
CA ALA A 79 -0.73 -5.33 -1.84
C ALA A 79 -0.55 -5.27 -3.39
N PRO A 80 0.12 -6.25 -4.02
CA PRO A 80 0.59 -6.15 -5.41
C PRO A 80 -0.42 -5.62 -6.42
N LEU A 81 -1.63 -6.19 -6.48
CA LEU A 81 -2.63 -5.74 -7.44
C LEU A 81 -3.02 -4.27 -7.23
N SER A 82 -3.11 -3.87 -5.95
CA SER A 82 -3.46 -2.50 -5.61
C SER A 82 -2.37 -1.53 -6.01
N ARG A 83 -1.09 -1.85 -5.76
CA ARG A 83 0.03 -1.01 -6.18
C ARG A 83 0.12 -0.88 -7.70
N ILE A 84 -0.07 -1.97 -8.45
CA ILE A 84 -0.13 -1.93 -9.92
C ILE A 84 -1.32 -1.07 -10.39
N ASN A 85 -2.48 -1.18 -9.75
CA ASN A 85 -3.65 -0.38 -10.11
C ASN A 85 -3.50 1.11 -9.78
N VAL A 86 -2.83 1.49 -8.69
CA VAL A 86 -2.70 2.90 -8.29
C VAL A 86 -1.54 3.61 -9.00
N ALA A 87 -0.48 2.89 -9.38
CA ALA A 87 0.63 3.45 -10.13
C ALA A 87 0.22 3.81 -11.57
N ASP A 88 0.88 4.82 -12.12
CA ASP A 88 0.73 5.21 -13.51
C ASP A 88 1.85 4.61 -14.39
N LYS A 89 3.00 4.29 -13.78
CA LYS A 89 4.15 3.62 -14.45
C LYS A 89 5.07 2.95 -13.41
N MET A 90 5.95 2.09 -13.93
CA MET A 90 7.06 1.51 -13.17
C MET A 90 8.27 2.46 -13.15
N PRO A 91 9.26 2.26 -12.25
CA PRO A 91 10.49 3.04 -12.22
C PRO A 91 11.28 2.96 -13.54
N ASP A 92 11.94 4.04 -13.91
CA ASP A 92 12.76 4.09 -15.13
C ASP A 92 13.92 3.05 -15.11
N ALA A 93 14.38 2.65 -13.91
CA ALA A 93 15.33 1.56 -13.70
C ALA A 93 14.77 0.16 -13.98
N ALA A 94 13.46 0.02 -14.24
CA ALA A 94 12.77 -1.25 -14.42
C ALA A 94 12.04 -1.38 -15.78
N PRO A 95 12.76 -1.32 -16.92
CA PRO A 95 12.12 -1.29 -18.25
C PRO A 95 11.39 -2.59 -18.62
N LEU A 96 11.85 -3.76 -18.16
CA LEU A 96 11.15 -5.02 -18.42
C LEU A 96 9.87 -5.11 -17.58
N ALA A 97 9.90 -4.63 -16.34
CA ALA A 97 8.71 -4.54 -15.52
C ALA A 97 7.71 -3.53 -16.09
N GLN A 98 8.18 -2.41 -16.67
CA GLN A 98 7.32 -1.45 -17.37
C GLN A 98 6.58 -2.12 -18.55
N ALA A 99 7.26 -2.90 -19.37
CA ALA A 99 6.62 -3.62 -20.47
C ALA A 99 5.57 -4.64 -19.97
N ALA A 100 5.88 -5.35 -18.88
CA ALA A 100 4.94 -6.28 -18.26
C ALA A 100 3.74 -5.58 -17.59
N PHE A 101 3.94 -4.38 -17.05
CA PHE A 101 2.90 -3.51 -16.50
C PHE A 101 1.94 -3.04 -17.60
N GLU A 102 2.46 -2.58 -18.73
CA GLU A 102 1.65 -2.17 -19.89
C GLU A 102 0.84 -3.35 -20.44
N GLU A 103 1.47 -4.53 -20.63
CA GLU A 103 0.76 -5.75 -21.05
C GLU A 103 -0.36 -6.13 -20.08
N PHE A 104 -0.15 -5.96 -18.77
CA PHE A 104 -1.17 -6.22 -17.76
C PHE A 104 -2.36 -5.29 -17.92
N HIS A 105 -2.12 -3.98 -18.06
CA HIS A 105 -3.19 -2.99 -18.20
C HIS A 105 -3.92 -3.09 -19.54
N ASP A 106 -3.21 -3.43 -20.62
CA ASP A 106 -3.85 -3.69 -21.93
C ASP A 106 -4.84 -4.86 -21.88
N LYS A 107 -4.54 -5.89 -21.07
CA LYS A 107 -5.38 -7.09 -20.93
C LYS A 107 -6.54 -6.93 -19.95
N PHE A 108 -6.34 -6.22 -18.86
CA PHE A 108 -7.25 -6.25 -17.71
C PHE A 108 -7.75 -4.87 -17.30
N GLY A 109 -7.18 -3.78 -17.81
CA GLY A 109 -7.51 -2.43 -17.41
C GLY A 109 -7.28 -2.21 -15.90
N TYR A 110 -8.23 -1.56 -15.26
CA TYR A 110 -8.27 -1.44 -13.78
C TYR A 110 -8.78 -2.75 -13.18
N ALA A 111 -7.85 -3.57 -12.74
CA ALA A 111 -8.11 -4.97 -12.44
C ALA A 111 -8.68 -5.19 -11.03
N GLN A 112 -9.77 -5.96 -10.93
CA GLN A 112 -10.45 -6.24 -9.67
C GLN A 112 -10.36 -7.71 -9.22
N ALA A 113 -10.08 -8.64 -10.15
CA ALA A 113 -10.13 -10.06 -9.86
C ALA A 113 -9.01 -10.52 -8.91
N PRO A 114 -9.33 -11.22 -7.80
CA PRO A 114 -8.35 -11.59 -6.77
C PRO A 114 -7.17 -12.41 -7.29
N LEU A 115 -7.36 -13.30 -8.26
CA LEU A 115 -6.26 -14.11 -8.79
C LEU A 115 -5.21 -13.30 -9.54
N LEU A 116 -5.54 -12.08 -9.99
CA LEU A 116 -4.59 -11.17 -10.64
C LEU A 116 -3.53 -10.62 -9.67
N PHE A 117 -3.73 -10.74 -8.36
CA PHE A 117 -2.67 -10.48 -7.37
C PHE A 117 -1.39 -11.28 -7.63
N HIS A 118 -1.49 -12.50 -8.19
CA HIS A 118 -0.33 -13.31 -8.50
C HIS A 118 0.45 -12.76 -9.69
N TRP A 119 -0.23 -12.30 -10.75
CA TRP A 119 0.42 -11.68 -11.89
C TRP A 119 1.06 -10.34 -11.49
N ALA A 120 0.32 -9.49 -10.80
CA ALA A 120 0.85 -8.23 -10.27
C ALA A 120 2.12 -8.44 -9.43
N ARG A 121 2.15 -9.46 -8.57
CA ARG A 121 3.34 -9.82 -7.77
C ARG A 121 4.54 -10.20 -8.61
N LEU A 122 4.35 -10.85 -9.77
CA LEU A 122 5.45 -11.18 -10.67
C LEU A 122 6.00 -9.92 -11.36
N ILE A 123 5.16 -8.95 -11.69
CA ILE A 123 5.60 -7.65 -12.20
C ILE A 123 6.44 -6.93 -11.15
N GLU A 124 6.00 -6.88 -9.90
CA GLU A 124 6.75 -6.26 -8.80
C GLU A 124 8.07 -7.00 -8.48
N LEU A 125 8.07 -8.32 -8.58
CA LEU A 125 9.30 -9.11 -8.42
C LEU A 125 10.33 -8.74 -9.50
N LEU A 126 9.89 -8.61 -10.76
CA LEU A 126 10.74 -8.19 -11.86
C LEU A 126 11.26 -6.78 -11.63
N ALA A 127 10.38 -5.82 -11.28
CA ALA A 127 10.77 -4.45 -10.97
C ALA A 127 11.80 -4.39 -9.84
N SER A 128 11.57 -5.14 -8.76
CA SER A 128 12.49 -5.18 -7.62
C SER A 128 13.85 -5.74 -8.02
N ALA A 129 13.91 -6.75 -8.91
CA ALA A 129 15.16 -7.31 -9.39
C ALA A 129 15.94 -6.33 -10.29
N GLU A 130 15.25 -5.62 -11.19
CA GLU A 130 15.87 -4.60 -12.04
C GLU A 130 16.38 -3.40 -11.21
N CYS A 131 15.57 -2.88 -10.28
CA CYS A 131 15.99 -1.81 -9.38
C CYS A 131 17.17 -2.23 -8.47
N ALA A 132 17.20 -3.47 -8.01
CA ALA A 132 18.33 -3.99 -7.25
C ALA A 132 19.62 -4.08 -8.09
N ALA A 133 19.51 -4.46 -9.36
CA ALA A 133 20.64 -4.46 -10.27
C ALA A 133 21.17 -3.04 -10.53
N ASP A 134 20.28 -2.08 -10.79
CA ASP A 134 20.62 -0.66 -10.96
C ASP A 134 21.32 -0.09 -9.71
N ALA A 135 20.80 -0.42 -8.53
CA ALA A 135 21.39 0.04 -7.27
C ALA A 135 22.81 -0.48 -7.03
N LEU A 136 23.18 -1.65 -7.55
CA LEU A 136 24.54 -2.20 -7.42
C LEU A 136 25.57 -1.44 -8.28
N ASP A 137 25.12 -0.75 -9.32
CA ASP A 137 25.99 0.06 -10.17
C ASP A 137 26.25 1.47 -9.58
N GLN A 138 25.59 1.81 -8.46
CA GLN A 138 25.77 3.09 -7.77
C GLN A 138 26.96 3.03 -6.81
N ASP A 139 27.61 4.20 -6.60
CA ASP A 139 28.63 4.33 -5.57
C ASP A 139 28.03 4.28 -4.16
N LEU A 140 28.12 3.14 -3.52
CA LEU A 140 27.69 2.92 -2.14
C LEU A 140 28.78 3.21 -1.10
N SER A 141 29.96 3.76 -1.53
CA SER A 141 31.06 4.11 -0.65
C SER A 141 30.68 5.27 0.28
N GLY A 142 30.94 5.11 1.55
CA GLY A 142 30.70 6.13 2.55
C GLY A 142 29.31 6.06 3.22
N PRO A 143 29.12 5.09 4.15
CA PRO A 143 27.88 5.02 4.92
C PRO A 143 27.69 6.31 5.71
N LYS A 144 26.56 6.95 5.50
CA LYS A 144 26.13 8.09 6.30
C LYS A 144 25.35 7.54 7.49
N PHE A 145 25.96 7.56 8.66
CA PHE A 145 25.22 7.34 9.89
C PHE A 145 24.44 8.62 10.22
N PRO A 146 23.19 8.51 10.70
CA PRO A 146 22.48 9.68 11.19
C PRO A 146 23.27 10.31 12.34
N GLU A 147 23.35 11.63 12.37
CA GLU A 147 23.87 12.37 13.52
C GLU A 147 23.05 12.02 14.76
N GLU A 148 23.62 12.19 15.96
CA GLU A 148 22.86 12.05 17.21
C GLU A 148 21.69 13.02 17.18
N LEU A 149 20.48 12.47 17.21
CA LEU A 149 19.26 13.26 17.28
C LEU A 149 18.98 13.69 18.70
N GLU A 150 18.67 14.96 18.90
CA GLU A 150 18.15 15.43 20.17
C GLU A 150 16.80 14.78 20.48
N ARG A 151 16.62 14.36 21.72
CA ARG A 151 15.33 13.80 22.18
C ARG A 151 14.36 14.96 22.37
N THR A 152 13.26 14.92 21.66
CA THR A 152 12.19 15.92 21.77
C THR A 152 10.84 15.22 21.75
N ALA A 153 9.88 15.77 22.49
CA ALA A 153 8.50 15.32 22.36
C ALA A 153 7.99 15.58 20.95
N GLY A 154 7.21 14.66 20.44
CA GLY A 154 6.62 14.81 19.12
C GLY A 154 5.82 13.60 18.68
N GLU A 155 5.15 13.78 17.56
CA GLU A 155 4.41 12.71 16.89
C GLU A 155 4.86 12.62 15.44
N GLY A 156 4.98 11.38 14.92
CA GLY A 156 5.34 11.13 13.53
C GLY A 156 4.74 9.84 13.01
N ALA A 157 4.47 9.82 11.71
CA ALA A 157 4.05 8.63 11.01
C ALA A 157 5.00 8.34 9.84
N GLY A 158 5.42 7.08 9.73
CA GLY A 158 6.13 6.54 8.57
C GLY A 158 5.24 5.59 7.80
N ILE A 159 5.26 5.67 6.47
CA ILE A 159 4.47 4.83 5.59
C ILE A 159 5.41 4.17 4.59
N VAL A 160 5.30 2.86 4.44
CA VAL A 160 6.07 2.08 3.45
C VAL A 160 5.23 0.94 2.89
N GLU A 161 5.62 0.44 1.73
CA GLU A 161 5.01 -0.76 1.18
C GLU A 161 5.74 -2.02 1.69
N ALA A 162 5.01 -2.85 2.41
CA ALA A 162 5.42 -4.22 2.71
C ALA A 162 4.95 -5.17 1.59
N ALA A 163 5.47 -6.40 1.57
CA ALA A 163 5.10 -7.39 0.57
C ALA A 163 3.57 -7.63 0.47
N ARG A 164 2.84 -7.40 1.56
CA ARG A 164 1.38 -7.61 1.66
C ARG A 164 0.58 -6.32 1.75
N GLY A 165 1.18 -5.18 1.41
CA GLY A 165 0.48 -3.90 1.31
C GLY A 165 1.10 -2.77 2.11
N THR A 166 0.41 -1.64 2.16
CA THR A 166 0.82 -0.40 2.81
C THR A 166 0.90 -0.56 4.32
N LEU A 167 2.06 -0.33 4.91
CA LEU A 167 2.30 -0.38 6.35
C LEU A 167 2.42 1.04 6.90
N ILE A 168 1.62 1.36 7.89
CA ILE A 168 1.66 2.67 8.56
C ILE A 168 2.09 2.47 10.01
N HIS A 169 3.14 3.14 10.41
CA HIS A 169 3.61 3.22 11.79
C HIS A 169 3.49 4.66 12.27
N ASN A 170 2.69 4.88 13.29
CA ASN A 170 2.54 6.17 13.95
C ASN A 170 2.94 6.04 15.42
N TYR A 171 3.80 6.93 15.86
CA TYR A 171 4.27 7.00 17.25
C TYR A 171 4.25 8.43 17.76
N ALA A 172 3.86 8.60 19.01
CA ALA A 172 4.13 9.81 19.79
C ALA A 172 5.11 9.49 20.93
N CYS A 173 5.98 10.43 21.27
CA CYS A 173 6.93 10.31 22.38
C CYS A 173 6.95 11.58 23.24
N ASP A 174 7.38 11.42 24.48
CA ASP A 174 7.63 12.51 25.43
C ASP A 174 9.05 13.13 25.25
N ASP A 175 9.38 14.14 26.07
CA ASP A 175 10.68 14.83 26.04
C ASP A 175 11.88 13.93 26.36
N ASN A 176 11.65 12.75 26.93
CA ASN A 176 12.69 11.76 27.20
C ASN A 176 12.87 10.77 26.04
N GLY A 177 12.04 10.87 24.99
CA GLY A 177 12.00 9.96 23.88
C GLY A 177 11.29 8.64 24.19
N LEU A 178 10.50 8.58 25.27
CA LEU A 178 9.67 7.41 25.58
C LEU A 178 8.38 7.46 24.79
N VAL A 179 8.02 6.33 24.17
CA VAL A 179 6.79 6.21 23.41
C VAL A 179 5.58 6.30 24.33
N THR A 180 4.72 7.28 24.10
CA THR A 180 3.48 7.54 24.83
C THR A 180 2.25 7.04 24.10
N GLU A 181 2.30 6.99 22.75
CA GLU A 181 1.23 6.46 21.90
C GLU A 181 1.84 5.72 20.71
N ALA A 182 1.19 4.63 20.31
CA ALA A 182 1.54 3.89 19.10
C ALA A 182 0.27 3.43 18.38
N ASN A 183 0.17 3.73 17.10
CA ASN A 183 -0.83 3.14 16.20
C ASN A 183 -0.14 2.53 14.98
N ILE A 184 -0.41 1.25 14.75
CA ILE A 184 0.19 0.49 13.65
C ILE A 184 -0.92 -0.09 12.79
N VAL A 185 -1.12 0.52 11.60
CA VAL A 185 -2.04 -0.03 10.60
C VAL A 185 -1.25 -1.02 9.75
N VAL A 186 -1.34 -2.29 10.13
CA VAL A 186 -0.55 -3.37 9.51
C VAL A 186 -1.02 -3.62 8.09
N ALA A 187 -0.06 -3.79 7.18
CA ALA A 187 -0.34 -4.01 5.76
C ALA A 187 -1.40 -5.10 5.50
N THR A 188 -1.25 -6.26 6.14
CA THR A 188 -2.14 -7.42 5.90
C THR A 188 -3.57 -7.19 6.37
N ILE A 189 -3.76 -6.49 7.50
CA ILE A 189 -5.11 -6.31 8.07
C ILE A 189 -6.01 -5.43 7.21
N GLN A 190 -5.45 -4.60 6.35
CA GLN A 190 -6.21 -3.75 5.45
C GLN A 190 -6.98 -4.56 4.40
N ASN A 191 -6.57 -5.80 4.12
CA ASN A 191 -7.28 -6.73 3.25
C ASN A 191 -8.35 -7.57 3.98
N ASN A 192 -8.39 -7.55 5.32
CA ASN A 192 -9.34 -8.38 6.09
C ASN A 192 -10.80 -8.16 5.69
N PRO A 193 -11.30 -6.91 5.51
CA PRO A 193 -12.67 -6.70 5.08
C PRO A 193 -12.98 -7.38 3.74
N ALA A 194 -12.10 -7.20 2.77
CA ALA A 194 -12.25 -7.79 1.43
C ALA A 194 -12.16 -9.32 1.45
N MET A 195 -11.26 -9.88 2.27
CA MET A 195 -11.15 -11.34 2.44
C MET A 195 -12.40 -11.93 3.09
N GLU A 196 -12.93 -11.29 4.12
CA GLU A 196 -14.17 -11.72 4.78
C GLU A 196 -15.35 -11.73 3.80
N MET A 197 -15.53 -10.66 3.02
CA MET A 197 -16.59 -10.59 2.01
C MET A 197 -16.43 -11.65 0.92
N GLY A 198 -15.19 -11.92 0.49
CA GLY A 198 -14.91 -13.00 -0.46
C GLY A 198 -15.26 -14.39 0.07
N ILE A 199 -15.02 -14.65 1.36
CA ILE A 199 -15.38 -15.93 2.01
C ILE A 199 -16.89 -16.09 2.16
N GLN A 200 -17.61 -15.01 2.46
CA GLN A 200 -19.07 -15.04 2.62
C GLN A 200 -19.82 -15.33 1.31
N GLN A 201 -19.17 -15.23 0.16
CA GLN A 201 -19.76 -15.52 -1.15
C GLN A 201 -19.55 -16.95 -1.65
N VAL A 202 -18.76 -17.75 -0.95
CA VAL A 202 -18.51 -19.15 -1.25
C VAL A 202 -19.47 -20.06 -0.47
#